data_6b4bb2e34f8986c0367f10b295a1061c
#
_entry.id   6b4bb2e34f8986c0367f10b295a1061c
#
_cell.length_a   1.000
_cell.length_b   1.000
_cell.length_c   1.000
_cell.angle_alpha   90.00
_cell.angle_beta   90.00
_cell.angle_gamma   90.00
#
_symmetry.space_group_name_H-M   'P 1'
#
loop_
_entity.id
_entity.type
_entity.pdbx_description
1 polymer ?
#
loop_
_entity_poly.entity_id
_entity_poly.type
_entity_poly.pdbx_seq_one_letter_code
_entity_poly.pdbx_strand_id
1 'polypeptide(L)'
;MKGAFASVRMDENHPHWQYASARAGKLYSRSGDFRTEFGRDYTRIIHSLAYSRLKHKTQVFFTTKNDHISTRIDHVNQVNSVSNTIGVYLGLNTELISAIALGHDLGHSPFGHLGERILQKISHDEAGQRFWHEQQGLHVVDSIETLLDPTGKTQNLMLTYAVRDGIISHCGEVRSTVIRPREEAMDLNDIERPSQYAPYTWEGCV
;
A
#
# COMPACT_ATOMS: atom_id res chain seq x y z
N MET A 1 -3.90 -1.31 28.58
CA MET A 1 -4.21 0.14 28.41
C MET A 1 -4.75 0.31 27.00
N LYS A 2 -5.85 1.09 26.80
CA LYS A 2 -6.27 1.48 25.44
C LYS A 2 -5.20 2.41 24.90
N GLY A 3 -4.74 2.19 23.67
CA GLY A 3 -3.77 3.08 23.01
C GLY A 3 -4.33 4.51 22.86
N ALA A 4 -3.46 5.49 22.79
CA ALA A 4 -3.84 6.91 22.76
C ALA A 4 -4.73 7.28 21.55
N PHE A 5 -4.66 6.51 20.46
CA PHE A 5 -5.41 6.71 19.22
C PHE A 5 -6.54 5.69 19.01
N ALA A 6 -6.88 4.90 20.04
CA ALA A 6 -7.92 3.87 19.90
C ALA A 6 -9.31 4.44 19.53
N SER A 7 -9.59 5.71 19.83
CA SER A 7 -10.85 6.38 19.48
C SER A 7 -10.95 6.80 18.01
N VAL A 8 -9.82 6.84 17.29
CA VAL A 8 -9.73 7.22 15.88
C VAL A 8 -9.25 6.06 15.00
N ARG A 9 -9.26 4.87 15.56
CA ARG A 9 -8.98 3.61 14.85
C ARG A 9 -9.97 3.41 13.71
N MET A 10 -9.48 3.03 12.55
CA MET A 10 -10.33 2.71 11.40
C MET A 10 -10.96 1.32 11.59
N ASP A 11 -12.18 1.30 12.09
CA ASP A 11 -13.00 0.11 12.24
C ASP A 11 -14.47 0.43 11.91
N GLU A 12 -15.37 -0.55 12.04
CA GLU A 12 -16.79 -0.43 11.69
C GLU A 12 -17.53 0.69 12.43
N ASN A 13 -17.00 1.18 13.55
CA ASN A 13 -17.58 2.29 14.30
C ASN A 13 -17.03 3.65 13.88
N HIS A 14 -15.99 3.70 13.04
CA HIS A 14 -15.39 4.94 12.58
C HIS A 14 -16.33 5.67 11.58
N PRO A 15 -16.55 6.98 11.71
CA PRO A 15 -17.45 7.72 10.81
C PRO A 15 -17.11 7.56 9.32
N HIS A 16 -15.85 7.39 8.99
CA HIS A 16 -15.38 7.22 7.62
C HIS A 16 -15.30 5.76 7.15
N TRP A 17 -15.74 4.78 7.97
CA TRP A 17 -15.64 3.36 7.67
C TRP A 17 -16.21 2.97 6.31
N GLN A 18 -17.42 3.46 6.03
CA GLN A 18 -18.10 3.11 4.78
C GLN A 18 -17.27 3.47 3.55
N TYR A 19 -16.58 4.61 3.58
CA TYR A 19 -15.73 5.03 2.47
C TYR A 19 -14.38 4.31 2.51
N ALA A 20 -13.76 4.21 3.67
CA ALA A 20 -12.46 3.57 3.85
C ALA A 20 -12.46 2.10 3.41
N SER A 21 -13.55 1.36 3.69
CA SER A 21 -13.72 -0.04 3.32
C SER A 21 -14.30 -0.24 1.91
N ALA A 22 -14.70 0.83 1.22
CA ALA A 22 -15.26 0.74 -0.13
C ALA A 22 -14.22 0.21 -1.13
N ARG A 23 -14.71 -0.55 -2.12
CA ARG A 23 -13.92 -1.11 -3.23
C ARG A 23 -14.44 -0.56 -4.56
N ALA A 24 -13.58 -0.52 -5.58
CA ALA A 24 -13.97 -0.07 -6.91
C ALA A 24 -15.07 -0.94 -7.56
N GLY A 25 -15.25 -2.17 -7.07
CA GLY A 25 -16.31 -3.08 -7.54
C GLY A 25 -16.59 -4.18 -6.53
N LYS A 26 -17.44 -5.12 -6.91
CA LYS A 26 -17.86 -6.21 -6.03
C LYS A 26 -16.78 -7.28 -5.92
N LEU A 27 -16.20 -7.44 -4.74
CA LEU A 27 -15.38 -8.60 -4.43
C LEU A 27 -16.27 -9.81 -4.11
N TYR A 28 -15.85 -11.00 -4.52
CA TYR A 28 -16.53 -12.23 -4.16
C TYR A 28 -16.65 -12.40 -2.64
N SER A 29 -17.69 -13.06 -2.21
CA SER A 29 -17.88 -13.51 -0.83
C SER A 29 -17.82 -15.05 -0.75
N ARG A 30 -17.36 -15.56 0.39
CA ARG A 30 -17.40 -16.99 0.72
C ARG A 30 -18.19 -17.17 2.01
N SER A 31 -19.04 -18.20 2.05
CA SER A 31 -19.67 -18.57 3.30
C SER A 31 -18.63 -18.96 4.33
N GLY A 32 -18.74 -18.41 5.54
CA GLY A 32 -17.79 -18.66 6.63
C GLY A 32 -16.47 -17.88 6.52
N ASP A 33 -16.36 -16.90 5.63
CA ASP A 33 -15.19 -16.01 5.60
C ASP A 33 -15.26 -15.06 6.82
N PHE A 34 -14.35 -15.26 7.75
CA PHE A 34 -14.25 -14.50 9.00
C PHE A 34 -13.26 -13.34 8.94
N ARG A 35 -12.58 -13.16 7.79
CA ARG A 35 -11.61 -12.08 7.60
C ARG A 35 -12.33 -10.75 7.51
N THR A 36 -11.74 -9.73 8.13
CA THR A 36 -12.13 -8.35 7.94
C THR A 36 -11.86 -7.88 6.52
N GLU A 37 -12.37 -6.71 6.13
CA GLU A 37 -12.09 -6.14 4.81
C GLU A 37 -10.60 -5.91 4.59
N PHE A 38 -9.88 -5.41 5.60
CA PHE A 38 -8.43 -5.19 5.52
C PHE A 38 -7.61 -6.49 5.61
N GLY A 39 -8.07 -7.47 6.39
CA GLY A 39 -7.49 -8.81 6.40
C GLY A 39 -7.61 -9.53 5.06
N ARG A 40 -8.69 -9.26 4.30
CA ARG A 40 -8.84 -9.74 2.92
C ARG A 40 -7.84 -9.05 2.00
N ASP A 41 -7.63 -7.74 2.14
CA ASP A 41 -6.67 -6.99 1.35
C ASP A 41 -5.23 -7.47 1.59
N TYR A 42 -4.86 -7.62 2.85
CA TYR A 42 -3.58 -8.22 3.24
C TYR A 42 -3.33 -9.56 2.54
N THR A 43 -4.33 -10.46 2.58
CA THR A 43 -4.23 -11.77 1.95
C THR A 43 -4.07 -11.64 0.44
N ARG A 44 -4.80 -10.75 -0.23
CA ARG A 44 -4.74 -10.54 -1.67
C ARG A 44 -3.38 -9.99 -2.12
N ILE A 45 -2.80 -9.08 -1.35
CA ILE A 45 -1.46 -8.53 -1.61
C ILE A 45 -0.42 -9.64 -1.54
N ILE A 46 -0.38 -10.43 -0.46
CA ILE A 46 0.59 -11.53 -0.29
C ILE A 46 0.51 -12.56 -1.42
N HIS A 47 -0.69 -12.85 -1.91
CA HIS A 47 -0.90 -13.82 -3.00
C HIS A 47 -0.67 -13.23 -4.40
N SER A 48 -0.33 -11.95 -4.54
CA SER A 48 -0.03 -11.33 -5.82
C SER A 48 1.37 -11.70 -6.33
N LEU A 49 1.51 -11.73 -7.65
CA LEU A 49 2.83 -11.91 -8.26
C LEU A 49 3.72 -10.68 -8.03
N ALA A 50 3.13 -9.47 -7.94
CA ALA A 50 3.87 -8.26 -7.65
C ALA A 50 4.59 -8.36 -6.31
N TYR A 51 3.90 -8.84 -5.25
CA TYR A 51 4.53 -9.09 -3.95
C TYR A 51 5.64 -10.15 -4.05
N SER A 52 5.38 -11.25 -4.73
CA SER A 52 6.38 -12.31 -4.93
C SER A 52 7.62 -11.82 -5.67
N ARG A 53 7.49 -10.86 -6.61
CA ARG A 53 8.61 -10.26 -7.34
C ARG A 53 9.50 -9.37 -6.48
N LEU A 54 9.05 -8.89 -5.32
CA LEU A 54 9.87 -8.09 -4.42
C LEU A 54 11.13 -8.83 -3.94
N LYS A 55 11.10 -10.16 -3.87
CA LYS A 55 12.27 -10.98 -3.53
C LYS A 55 13.40 -10.89 -4.57
N HIS A 56 13.10 -10.49 -5.79
CA HIS A 56 14.08 -10.33 -6.88
C HIS A 56 14.41 -8.87 -7.19
N LYS A 57 13.79 -7.93 -6.49
CA LYS A 57 14.13 -6.51 -6.54
C LYS A 57 15.13 -6.18 -5.43
N THR A 58 16.18 -5.47 -5.78
CA THR A 58 17.20 -5.07 -4.81
C THR A 58 16.72 -3.90 -3.97
N GLN A 59 17.14 -3.85 -2.71
CA GLN A 59 16.95 -2.65 -1.90
C GLN A 59 17.99 -1.57 -2.27
N VAL A 60 19.26 -1.90 -2.19
CA VAL A 60 20.37 -0.98 -2.50
C VAL A 60 21.37 -1.62 -3.46
N PHE A 61 21.85 -2.83 -3.15
CA PHE A 61 22.88 -3.51 -3.94
C PHE A 61 22.28 -4.58 -4.83
N PHE A 62 22.65 -4.61 -6.09
CA PHE A 62 22.15 -5.55 -7.07
C PHE A 62 23.23 -6.60 -7.45
N THR A 63 22.76 -7.73 -8.00
CA THR A 63 23.62 -8.80 -8.52
C THR A 63 24.57 -9.39 -7.46
N THR A 64 24.15 -9.46 -6.20
CA THR A 64 24.96 -10.02 -5.14
C THR A 64 24.69 -11.53 -4.99
N LYS A 65 25.76 -12.31 -4.75
CA LYS A 65 25.66 -13.71 -4.33
C LYS A 65 25.71 -13.85 -2.80
N ASN A 66 25.49 -12.76 -2.08
CA ASN A 66 25.60 -12.71 -0.63
C ASN A 66 24.21 -12.68 -0.01
N ASP A 67 23.87 -13.74 0.70
CA ASP A 67 22.55 -13.94 1.34
C ASP A 67 22.28 -12.95 2.51
N HIS A 68 23.29 -12.19 2.93
CA HIS A 68 23.13 -11.13 3.94
C HIS A 68 22.66 -9.79 3.37
N ILE A 69 22.50 -9.68 2.06
CA ILE A 69 22.05 -8.45 1.42
C ILE A 69 20.53 -8.47 1.27
N SER A 70 19.86 -7.51 1.89
CA SER A 70 18.42 -7.38 1.91
C SER A 70 17.86 -7.10 0.51
N THR A 71 16.78 -7.79 0.21
CA THR A 71 15.91 -7.54 -0.95
C THR A 71 14.76 -6.62 -0.57
N ARG A 72 13.94 -6.22 -1.53
CA ARG A 72 12.76 -5.40 -1.25
C ARG A 72 11.72 -6.11 -0.39
N ILE A 73 11.59 -7.41 -0.51
CA ILE A 73 10.66 -8.15 0.35
C ILE A 73 11.10 -8.13 1.83
N ASP A 74 12.41 -8.12 2.09
CA ASP A 74 12.94 -8.00 3.46
C ASP A 74 12.62 -6.62 4.03
N HIS A 75 12.80 -5.57 3.22
CA HIS A 75 12.43 -4.20 3.58
C HIS A 75 10.95 -4.08 3.92
N VAL A 76 10.07 -4.54 3.04
CA VAL A 76 8.62 -4.50 3.23
C VAL A 76 8.20 -5.23 4.50
N ASN A 77 8.81 -6.39 4.80
CA ASN A 77 8.56 -7.13 6.03
C ASN A 77 9.06 -6.39 7.28
N GLN A 78 10.21 -5.70 7.20
CA GLN A 78 10.71 -4.86 8.28
C GLN A 78 9.77 -3.67 8.55
N VAL A 79 9.36 -2.96 7.49
CA VAL A 79 8.37 -1.87 7.59
C VAL A 79 7.09 -2.39 8.25
N ASN A 80 6.53 -3.50 7.79
CA ASN A 80 5.34 -4.11 8.38
C ASN A 80 5.53 -4.43 9.87
N SER A 81 6.67 -4.98 10.28
CA SER A 81 6.95 -5.32 11.67
C SER A 81 6.99 -4.07 12.56
N VAL A 82 7.66 -3.02 12.10
CA VAL A 82 7.80 -1.76 12.86
C VAL A 82 6.46 -1.03 12.95
N SER A 83 5.79 -0.84 11.82
CA SER A 83 4.49 -0.17 11.75
C SER A 83 3.43 -0.89 12.56
N ASN A 84 3.44 -2.22 12.55
CA ASN A 84 2.53 -3.03 13.37
C ASN A 84 2.77 -2.80 14.87
N THR A 85 4.03 -2.77 15.29
CA THR A 85 4.40 -2.50 16.69
C THR A 85 3.91 -1.11 17.12
N ILE A 86 4.10 -0.09 16.29
CA ILE A 86 3.61 1.26 16.53
C ILE A 86 2.08 1.27 16.58
N GLY A 87 1.42 0.62 15.63
CA GLY A 87 -0.04 0.51 15.56
C GLY A 87 -0.65 -0.13 16.80
N VAL A 88 -0.07 -1.23 17.28
CA VAL A 88 -0.50 -1.87 18.55
C VAL A 88 -0.35 -0.91 19.73
N TYR A 89 0.78 -0.23 19.85
CA TYR A 89 1.03 0.72 20.92
C TYR A 89 0.02 1.90 20.90
N LEU A 90 -0.27 2.42 19.72
CA LEU A 90 -1.23 3.52 19.54
C LEU A 90 -2.70 3.07 19.63
N GLY A 91 -2.99 1.79 19.45
CA GLY A 91 -4.35 1.25 19.44
C GLY A 91 -5.06 1.36 18.10
N LEU A 92 -4.30 1.49 17.01
CA LEU A 92 -4.78 1.59 15.62
C LEU A 92 -5.13 0.21 15.03
N ASN A 93 -5.71 0.19 13.84
CA ASN A 93 -6.05 -1.04 13.13
C ASN A 93 -4.82 -1.66 12.46
N THR A 94 -4.26 -2.68 13.08
CA THR A 94 -3.03 -3.34 12.62
C THR A 94 -3.21 -4.15 11.34
N GLU A 95 -4.41 -4.58 10.99
CA GLU A 95 -4.66 -5.25 9.70
C GLU A 95 -4.58 -4.24 8.55
N LEU A 96 -5.13 -3.04 8.73
CA LEU A 96 -5.01 -1.95 7.75
C LEU A 96 -3.54 -1.53 7.61
N ILE A 97 -2.84 -1.31 8.72
CA ILE A 97 -1.41 -1.00 8.72
C ILE A 97 -0.62 -2.06 7.94
N SER A 98 -0.86 -3.34 8.24
CA SER A 98 -0.15 -4.44 7.57
C SER A 98 -0.45 -4.50 6.07
N ALA A 99 -1.70 -4.28 5.67
CA ALA A 99 -2.06 -4.28 4.24
C ALA A 99 -1.37 -3.13 3.50
N ILE A 100 -1.32 -1.92 4.08
CA ILE A 100 -0.60 -0.77 3.51
C ILE A 100 0.90 -1.06 3.45
N ALA A 101 1.49 -1.51 4.57
CA ALA A 101 2.93 -1.79 4.66
C ALA A 101 3.40 -2.86 3.66
N LEU A 102 2.59 -3.89 3.38
CA LEU A 102 2.93 -4.89 2.36
C LEU A 102 2.70 -4.38 0.93
N GLY A 103 1.81 -3.42 0.76
CA GLY A 103 1.43 -2.88 -0.55
C GLY A 103 2.30 -1.74 -1.04
N HIS A 104 2.97 -1.00 -0.14
CA HIS A 104 3.57 0.30 -0.46
C HIS A 104 4.62 0.23 -1.58
N ASP A 105 5.39 -0.83 -1.66
CA ASP A 105 6.53 -1.00 -2.57
C ASP A 105 6.23 -1.83 -3.84
N LEU A 106 4.96 -2.24 -4.06
CA LEU A 106 4.61 -3.10 -5.21
C LEU A 106 4.94 -2.45 -6.55
N GLY A 107 4.82 -1.13 -6.65
CA GLY A 107 5.11 -0.36 -7.85
C GLY A 107 6.58 0.02 -8.05
N HIS A 108 7.45 -0.30 -7.09
CA HIS A 108 8.83 0.15 -7.14
C HIS A 108 9.58 -0.44 -8.35
N SER A 109 10.36 0.43 -9.02
CA SER A 109 11.14 0.06 -10.20
C SER A 109 12.28 -0.90 -9.89
N PRO A 110 12.77 -1.69 -10.87
CA PRO A 110 14.05 -2.39 -10.76
C PRO A 110 15.18 -1.38 -10.50
N PHE A 111 16.23 -1.80 -9.80
CA PHE A 111 17.40 -1.00 -9.47
C PHE A 111 17.14 0.23 -8.59
N GLY A 112 16.09 0.18 -7.77
CA GLY A 112 15.79 1.20 -6.78
C GLY A 112 15.55 2.58 -7.36
N HIS A 113 15.90 3.62 -6.61
CA HIS A 113 15.71 5.02 -7.05
C HIS A 113 16.52 5.41 -8.29
N LEU A 114 17.62 4.69 -8.62
CA LEU A 114 18.33 4.95 -9.88
C LEU A 114 17.48 4.53 -11.07
N GLY A 115 16.88 3.33 -11.02
CA GLY A 115 15.94 2.85 -12.03
C GLY A 115 14.73 3.76 -12.15
N GLU A 116 14.20 4.23 -11.03
CA GLU A 116 13.08 5.17 -11.01
C GLU A 116 13.41 6.47 -11.74
N ARG A 117 14.57 7.09 -11.46
CA ARG A 117 14.99 8.31 -12.16
C ARG A 117 15.14 8.11 -13.67
N ILE A 118 15.62 6.94 -14.09
CA ILE A 118 15.73 6.61 -15.53
C ILE A 118 14.33 6.48 -16.13
N LEU A 119 13.42 5.78 -15.47
CA LEU A 119 12.03 5.64 -15.92
C LEU A 119 11.30 6.98 -15.94
N GLN A 120 11.52 7.86 -14.96
CA GLN A 120 10.99 9.23 -14.95
C GLN A 120 11.42 10.01 -16.20
N LYS A 121 12.71 9.92 -16.53
CA LYS A 121 13.23 10.59 -17.73
C LYS A 121 12.61 10.03 -19.01
N ILE A 122 12.62 8.70 -19.18
CA ILE A 122 12.04 8.05 -20.37
C ILE A 122 10.55 8.36 -20.50
N SER A 123 9.78 8.22 -19.42
CA SER A 123 8.35 8.47 -19.41
C SER A 123 8.01 9.92 -19.77
N HIS A 124 8.81 10.87 -19.27
CA HIS A 124 8.66 12.28 -19.62
C HIS A 124 9.02 12.55 -21.08
N ASP A 125 10.18 12.07 -21.55
CA ASP A 125 10.72 12.41 -22.87
C ASP A 125 9.93 11.71 -24.00
N GLU A 126 9.48 10.46 -23.80
CA GLU A 126 8.83 9.65 -24.85
C GLU A 126 7.30 9.70 -24.79
N ALA A 127 6.70 9.90 -23.61
CA ALA A 127 5.25 9.83 -23.42
C ALA A 127 4.64 11.11 -22.84
N GLY A 128 5.45 12.10 -22.45
CA GLY A 128 4.96 13.31 -21.78
C GLY A 128 4.31 13.04 -20.42
N GLN A 129 4.57 11.85 -19.83
CA GLN A 129 3.98 11.41 -18.57
C GLN A 129 4.98 11.50 -17.43
N ARG A 130 4.46 11.64 -16.22
CA ARG A 130 5.26 11.50 -15.00
C ARG A 130 5.26 10.05 -14.55
N PHE A 131 6.39 9.55 -14.08
CA PHE A 131 6.53 8.25 -13.44
C PHE A 131 6.97 8.44 -12.00
N TRP A 132 6.30 7.76 -11.06
CA TRP A 132 6.68 7.67 -9.66
C TRP A 132 6.11 6.37 -9.07
N HIS A 133 6.83 5.77 -8.12
CA HIS A 133 6.57 4.37 -7.76
C HIS A 133 5.27 4.19 -6.99
N GLU A 134 4.79 5.17 -6.24
CA GLU A 134 3.53 5.13 -5.50
C GLU A 134 2.33 5.07 -6.45
N GLN A 135 2.32 5.91 -7.49
CA GLN A 135 1.29 5.85 -8.54
C GLN A 135 1.37 4.53 -9.31
N GLN A 136 2.59 4.07 -9.60
CA GLN A 136 2.77 2.77 -10.23
C GLN A 136 2.30 1.64 -9.31
N GLY A 137 2.45 1.76 -7.98
CA GLY A 137 1.89 0.83 -7.00
C GLY A 137 0.38 0.73 -7.09
N LEU A 138 -0.30 1.89 -7.15
CA LEU A 138 -1.75 1.94 -7.36
C LEU A 138 -2.15 1.30 -8.70
N HIS A 139 -1.44 1.61 -9.79
CA HIS A 139 -1.68 1.02 -11.10
C HIS A 139 -1.48 -0.51 -11.10
N VAL A 140 -0.47 -0.99 -10.39
CA VAL A 140 -0.23 -2.44 -10.23
C VAL A 140 -1.42 -3.14 -9.59
N VAL A 141 -1.94 -2.62 -8.47
CA VAL A 141 -3.03 -3.29 -7.73
C VAL A 141 -4.40 -3.14 -8.41
N ASP A 142 -4.60 -2.05 -9.13
CA ASP A 142 -5.88 -1.74 -9.78
C ASP A 142 -6.02 -2.31 -11.20
N SER A 143 -4.89 -2.53 -11.92
CA SER A 143 -4.93 -2.80 -13.35
C SER A 143 -4.05 -3.98 -13.80
N ILE A 144 -2.90 -4.19 -13.18
CA ILE A 144 -1.92 -5.18 -13.65
C ILE A 144 -2.08 -6.51 -12.94
N GLU A 145 -2.11 -6.50 -11.61
CA GLU A 145 -2.20 -7.72 -10.81
C GLU A 145 -3.63 -8.26 -10.79
N THR A 146 -3.74 -9.55 -11.00
CA THR A 146 -5.03 -10.23 -11.01
C THR A 146 -4.97 -11.51 -10.19
N LEU A 147 -6.09 -11.85 -9.56
CA LEU A 147 -6.30 -13.09 -8.84
C LEU A 147 -7.57 -13.78 -9.34
N LEU A 148 -7.55 -15.10 -9.38
CA LEU A 148 -8.74 -15.89 -9.65
C LEU A 148 -9.68 -15.86 -8.43
N ASP A 149 -10.95 -15.63 -8.69
CA ASP A 149 -11.99 -15.82 -7.68
C ASP A 149 -12.41 -17.30 -7.59
N PRO A 150 -13.25 -17.70 -6.62
CA PRO A 150 -13.70 -19.09 -6.48
C PRO A 150 -14.49 -19.63 -7.68
N THR A 151 -14.98 -18.76 -8.55
CA THR A 151 -15.70 -19.16 -9.78
C THR A 151 -14.77 -19.29 -10.99
N GLY A 152 -13.48 -19.01 -10.82
CA GLY A 152 -12.48 -18.99 -11.89
C GLY A 152 -12.44 -17.70 -12.69
N LYS A 153 -13.17 -16.65 -12.26
CA LYS A 153 -13.12 -15.34 -12.89
C LYS A 153 -11.90 -14.55 -12.38
N THR A 154 -11.18 -13.96 -13.31
CA THR A 154 -10.06 -13.08 -13.00
C THR A 154 -10.56 -11.69 -12.57
N GLN A 155 -10.04 -11.18 -11.45
CA GLN A 155 -10.28 -9.84 -10.96
C GLN A 155 -8.96 -9.19 -10.54
N ASN A 156 -8.85 -7.87 -10.65
CA ASN A 156 -7.72 -7.15 -10.05
C ASN A 156 -7.71 -7.34 -8.52
N LEU A 157 -6.80 -6.72 -7.80
CA LEU A 157 -6.72 -6.96 -6.35
C LEU A 157 -7.94 -6.43 -5.59
N MET A 158 -8.78 -5.59 -6.18
CA MET A 158 -10.02 -5.07 -5.59
C MET A 158 -9.82 -4.62 -4.13
N LEU A 159 -8.73 -3.91 -3.89
CA LEU A 159 -8.39 -3.42 -2.55
C LEU A 159 -9.36 -2.33 -2.10
N THR A 160 -9.51 -2.19 -0.80
CA THR A 160 -10.30 -1.11 -0.19
C THR A 160 -9.66 0.25 -0.47
N TYR A 161 -10.47 1.30 -0.38
CA TYR A 161 -10.02 2.67 -0.56
C TYR A 161 -8.87 3.02 0.40
N ALA A 162 -9.00 2.69 1.70
CA ALA A 162 -7.99 3.01 2.69
C ALA A 162 -6.62 2.36 2.40
N VAL A 163 -6.59 1.13 1.90
CA VAL A 163 -5.33 0.45 1.52
C VAL A 163 -4.75 1.09 0.26
N ARG A 164 -5.57 1.37 -0.76
CA ARG A 164 -5.15 2.02 -2.00
C ARG A 164 -4.61 3.43 -1.72
N ASP A 165 -5.29 4.16 -0.86
CA ASP A 165 -4.87 5.47 -0.39
C ASP A 165 -3.52 5.43 0.33
N GLY A 166 -3.35 4.49 1.26
CA GLY A 166 -2.07 4.28 1.94
C GLY A 166 -0.94 3.95 0.97
N ILE A 167 -1.21 3.14 -0.08
CA ILE A 167 -0.22 2.80 -1.11
C ILE A 167 0.24 4.04 -1.90
N ILE A 168 -0.65 4.94 -2.30
CA ILE A 168 -0.27 6.11 -3.10
C ILE A 168 0.24 7.27 -2.24
N SER A 169 -0.12 7.31 -0.95
CA SER A 169 0.23 8.42 -0.05
C SER A 169 1.42 8.13 0.87
N HIS A 170 1.99 6.91 0.85
CA HIS A 170 3.16 6.57 1.68
C HIS A 170 4.38 7.33 1.18
N CYS A 171 4.38 8.52 1.14
CA CYS A 171 5.49 9.23 0.60
C CYS A 171 6.46 9.51 1.71
N GLY A 172 7.69 9.32 1.40
CA GLY A 172 8.78 9.60 2.26
C GLY A 172 8.69 10.98 2.93
N GLU A 173 9.69 11.43 3.50
CA GLU A 173 9.85 12.55 4.41
C GLU A 173 9.07 13.82 4.00
N VAL A 174 7.86 13.95 4.50
CA VAL A 174 7.19 15.25 4.54
C VAL A 174 7.88 16.08 5.61
N ARG A 175 8.46 17.21 5.25
CA ARG A 175 9.04 18.18 6.19
C ARG A 175 7.92 18.86 7.00
N SER A 176 7.25 18.10 7.84
CA SER A 176 6.21 18.58 8.72
C SER A 176 6.51 18.16 10.15
N THR A 177 6.31 19.07 11.08
CA THR A 177 6.38 18.77 12.53
C THR A 177 5.10 18.13 13.05
N VAL A 178 4.07 18.02 12.22
CA VAL A 178 2.76 17.48 12.58
C VAL A 178 2.34 16.47 11.53
N ILE A 179 2.07 15.24 11.98
CA ILE A 179 1.48 14.19 11.16
C ILE A 179 -0.01 14.13 11.46
N ARG A 180 -0.85 14.30 10.45
CA ARG A 180 -2.31 14.16 10.54
C ARG A 180 -2.86 13.60 9.25
N PRO A 181 -3.86 12.70 9.30
CA PRO A 181 -4.59 12.30 8.11
C PRO A 181 -5.37 13.49 7.55
N ARG A 182 -5.70 13.44 6.26
CA ARG A 182 -6.64 14.39 5.67
C ARG A 182 -8.08 14.07 6.10
N GLU A 183 -8.92 15.08 6.15
CA GLU A 183 -10.29 14.95 6.63
C GLU A 183 -11.23 14.40 5.56
N GLU A 184 -10.98 14.73 4.29
CA GLU A 184 -11.85 14.34 3.18
C GLU A 184 -11.21 13.27 2.30
N ALA A 185 -12.06 12.36 1.84
CA ALA A 185 -11.69 11.41 0.81
C ALA A 185 -11.63 12.11 -0.56
N MET A 186 -10.83 11.59 -1.47
CA MET A 186 -10.64 12.16 -2.81
C MET A 186 -10.50 11.07 -3.86
N ASP A 187 -10.62 11.41 -5.12
CA ASP A 187 -10.22 10.50 -6.18
C ASP A 187 -8.69 10.36 -6.15
N LEU A 188 -8.20 9.13 -6.02
CA LEU A 188 -6.77 8.86 -5.95
C LEU A 188 -6.06 9.14 -7.27
N ASN A 189 -6.79 9.25 -8.38
CA ASN A 189 -6.24 9.65 -9.67
C ASN A 189 -5.90 11.15 -9.73
N ASP A 190 -6.44 11.97 -8.82
CA ASP A 190 -6.13 13.39 -8.73
C ASP A 190 -4.78 13.66 -8.03
N ILE A 191 -4.13 12.61 -7.52
CA ILE A 191 -2.81 12.72 -6.91
C ILE A 191 -1.76 12.71 -8.04
N GLU A 192 -1.16 13.85 -8.31
CA GLU A 192 -0.24 14.06 -9.42
C GLU A 192 1.24 13.92 -9.07
N ARG A 193 1.57 13.88 -7.78
CA ARG A 193 2.97 13.82 -7.31
C ARG A 193 3.07 13.19 -5.92
N PRO A 194 4.23 12.58 -5.58
CA PRO A 194 4.48 12.09 -4.24
C PRO A 194 4.30 13.20 -3.19
N SER A 195 3.88 12.85 -2.00
CA SER A 195 3.71 13.77 -0.86
C SER A 195 2.76 14.96 -1.10
N GLN A 196 1.87 14.86 -2.09
CA GLN A 196 0.92 15.93 -2.38
C GLN A 196 -0.14 16.05 -1.28
N TYR A 197 -0.59 14.93 -0.77
CA TYR A 197 -1.63 14.84 0.26
C TYR A 197 -1.21 13.87 1.37
N ALA A 198 -1.62 14.17 2.59
CA ALA A 198 -1.51 13.24 3.70
C ALA A 198 -2.42 12.02 3.45
N PRO A 199 -2.12 10.84 4.02
CA PRO A 199 -3.02 9.69 4.02
C PRO A 199 -4.40 10.03 4.61
N TYR A 200 -5.42 9.26 4.21
CA TYR A 200 -6.79 9.44 4.69
C TYR A 200 -7.02 8.89 6.10
N THR A 201 -6.17 7.99 6.55
CA THR A 201 -6.31 7.31 7.85
C THR A 201 -5.08 7.51 8.73
N TRP A 202 -5.26 7.42 10.05
CA TRP A 202 -4.13 7.40 10.98
C TRP A 202 -3.22 6.19 10.76
N GLU A 203 -3.79 5.07 10.34
CA GLU A 203 -3.05 3.87 9.95
C GLU A 203 -2.13 4.11 8.77
N GLY A 204 -2.56 4.92 7.80
CA GLY A 204 -1.73 5.32 6.67
C GLY A 204 -0.60 6.29 7.05
N CYS A 205 -0.70 6.97 8.20
CA CYS A 205 0.33 7.86 8.72
C CYS A 205 1.44 7.11 9.49
N VAL A 206 1.28 5.81 9.78
CA VAL A 206 2.24 4.98 10.51
C VAL A 206 3.20 4.28 9.58
#